data_6df42b4d7233251394430f73ef9059f6
#
_entry.id   6df42b4d7233251394430f73ef9059f6
#
_cell.length_a   1.000
_cell.length_b   1.000
_cell.length_c   1.000
_cell.angle_alpha   90.00
_cell.angle_beta   90.00
_cell.angle_gamma   90.00
#
_symmetry.space_group_name_H-M   'P 1'
#
loop_
_entity.id
_entity.type
_entity.pdbx_description
1 polymer ?
#
loop_
_entity_poly.entity_id
_entity_poly.type
_entity_poly.pdbx_seq_one_letter_code
_entity_poly.pdbx_strand_id
1 'polypeptide(L)'
;MTADRTESLIREAFAAEADRAPDPRTVLAELARARPPRRRGMALVAAAVVVAVVTVAAVVMPKVLDRGAPPPAGGTGPAPAQDQNVLLVGLDTLKLADAIMLAHVDADGSATVLSLPRDTWVAVPGHGSQRLNAVYAEGGIDRLLDTVRGLTGVRPEHYAMVDMARFADIASAIGGVEVCLRRPTTDRLANVSFPAGPQVLSGSTALAFLRQRHGLDDGDLDRMVRQQAFLRSVIRKLRESPDTLGPVLDVMRGRATLDPGWDLLGLAEQLRASGSGQLTFGTIPLVELDYRAPNGASAIRVDPAAVRTYVEARFGPRHPATGPQEPRGTERPCVD
;
A
#
# COMPACT_ATOMS: atom_id res chain seq x y z
N MET A 1 49.40 -13.44 -12.87
CA MET A 1 49.77 -13.99 -11.54
C MET A 1 49.12 -13.25 -10.34
N THR A 2 48.14 -12.38 -10.54
CA THR A 2 47.50 -11.59 -9.46
C THR A 2 46.09 -12.06 -9.08
N ALA A 3 45.33 -12.66 -9.99
CA ALA A 3 43.96 -13.14 -9.73
C ALA A 3 43.92 -14.34 -8.78
N ASP A 4 44.84 -15.29 -8.93
CA ASP A 4 44.95 -16.51 -8.16
C ASP A 4 45.26 -16.27 -6.66
N ARG A 5 46.03 -15.22 -6.38
CA ARG A 5 46.38 -14.83 -5.01
C ARG A 5 45.20 -14.15 -4.28
N THR A 6 44.40 -13.40 -5.02
CA THR A 6 43.21 -12.74 -4.47
C THR A 6 42.10 -13.76 -4.17
N GLU A 7 41.92 -14.73 -5.04
CA GLU A 7 40.97 -15.81 -4.83
C GLU A 7 41.35 -16.70 -3.64
N SER A 8 42.64 -16.98 -3.46
CA SER A 8 43.15 -17.72 -2.31
C SER A 8 42.91 -16.96 -0.99
N LEU A 9 43.16 -15.65 -0.96
CA LEU A 9 42.89 -14.81 0.24
C LEU A 9 41.41 -14.72 0.58
N ILE A 10 40.54 -14.62 -0.42
CA ILE A 10 39.09 -14.61 -0.21
C ILE A 10 38.62 -15.97 0.35
N ARG A 11 39.11 -17.07 -0.19
CA ARG A 11 38.76 -18.42 0.28
C ARG A 11 39.24 -18.67 1.72
N GLU A 12 40.44 -18.17 2.06
CA GLU A 12 41.01 -18.27 3.41
C GLU A 12 40.23 -17.39 4.42
N ALA A 13 39.79 -16.19 4.01
CA ALA A 13 38.97 -15.33 4.84
C ALA A 13 37.59 -15.95 5.12
N PHE A 14 36.94 -16.55 4.12
CA PHE A 14 35.67 -17.26 4.32
C PHE A 14 35.81 -18.52 5.17
N ALA A 15 36.90 -19.27 5.03
CA ALA A 15 37.17 -20.42 5.89
C ALA A 15 37.36 -20.02 7.37
N ALA A 16 38.12 -18.94 7.61
CA ALA A 16 38.33 -18.42 8.94
C ALA A 16 37.04 -17.86 9.60
N GLU A 17 36.12 -17.33 8.81
CA GLU A 17 34.84 -16.85 9.32
C GLU A 17 33.84 -18.02 9.56
N ALA A 18 33.90 -19.04 8.73
CA ALA A 18 33.11 -20.25 8.90
C ALA A 18 33.51 -21.02 10.20
N ASP A 19 34.81 -21.05 10.54
CA ASP A 19 35.31 -21.65 11.78
C ASP A 19 34.92 -20.87 13.06
N ARG A 20 34.54 -19.60 12.92
CA ARG A 20 34.03 -18.76 14.02
C ARG A 20 32.53 -18.85 14.18
N ALA A 21 31.82 -19.42 13.23
CA ALA A 21 30.38 -19.55 13.31
C ALA A 21 29.99 -20.51 14.46
N PRO A 22 29.08 -20.13 15.34
CA PRO A 22 28.62 -21.02 16.40
C PRO A 22 27.92 -22.24 15.81
N ASP A 23 28.13 -23.39 16.43
CA ASP A 23 27.51 -24.67 15.98
C ASP A 23 25.99 -24.49 15.83
N PRO A 24 25.41 -24.76 14.66
CA PRO A 24 23.97 -24.61 14.41
C PRO A 24 23.10 -25.37 15.44
N ARG A 25 23.60 -26.48 15.99
CA ARG A 25 22.89 -27.26 17.02
C ARG A 25 22.82 -26.54 18.35
N THR A 26 23.86 -25.76 18.68
CA THR A 26 23.90 -24.94 19.90
C THR A 26 22.93 -23.77 19.78
N VAL A 27 22.92 -23.08 18.63
CA VAL A 27 22.00 -21.99 18.33
C VAL A 27 20.53 -22.45 18.33
N LEU A 28 20.24 -23.61 17.73
CA LEU A 28 18.91 -24.21 17.75
C LEU A 28 18.48 -24.63 19.17
N ALA A 29 19.41 -25.14 19.98
CA ALA A 29 19.13 -25.49 21.38
C ALA A 29 18.86 -24.25 22.25
N GLU A 30 19.55 -23.14 22.01
CA GLU A 30 19.29 -21.86 22.71
C GLU A 30 17.97 -21.23 22.29
N LEU A 31 17.63 -21.25 21.00
CA LEU A 31 16.34 -20.82 20.48
C LEU A 31 15.18 -21.68 21.02
N ALA A 32 15.41 -22.99 21.21
CA ALA A 32 14.41 -23.89 21.81
C ALA A 32 14.22 -23.63 23.32
N ARG A 33 15.25 -23.18 24.04
CA ARG A 33 15.18 -22.80 25.45
C ARG A 33 14.60 -21.41 25.67
N ALA A 34 14.71 -20.49 24.70
CA ALA A 34 14.20 -19.13 24.76
C ALA A 34 12.68 -19.01 24.51
N ARG A 35 11.91 -20.12 24.57
CA ARG A 35 10.45 -20.04 24.57
C ARG A 35 9.97 -19.39 25.84
N PRO A 36 9.35 -18.19 25.79
CA PRO A 36 8.77 -17.59 26.97
C PRO A 36 7.67 -18.50 27.52
N PRO A 37 7.52 -18.62 28.86
CA PRO A 37 6.47 -19.39 29.45
C PRO A 37 5.12 -18.89 28.94
N ARG A 38 4.27 -19.81 28.50
CA ARG A 38 2.89 -19.52 28.10
C ARG A 38 2.13 -18.89 29.27
N ARG A 39 2.19 -17.57 29.40
CA ARG A 39 1.26 -16.81 30.21
C ARG A 39 -0.06 -16.70 29.45
N ARG A 40 -0.85 -17.78 29.54
CA ARG A 40 -2.27 -17.75 29.23
C ARG A 40 -2.93 -16.88 30.33
N GLY A 41 -3.20 -15.62 30.04
CA GLY A 41 -3.94 -14.79 30.99
C GLY A 41 -3.94 -13.29 30.76
N MET A 42 -2.95 -12.73 30.04
CA MET A 42 -2.87 -11.26 29.90
C MET A 42 -3.09 -10.74 28.48
N ALA A 43 -3.19 -11.61 27.48
CA ALA A 43 -3.51 -11.20 26.10
C ALA A 43 -5.03 -11.01 25.85
N LEU A 44 -5.88 -11.44 26.78
CA LEU A 44 -7.35 -11.31 26.66
C LEU A 44 -7.89 -9.98 27.20
N VAL A 45 -7.13 -9.25 28.01
CA VAL A 45 -7.59 -7.98 28.60
C VAL A 45 -7.43 -6.80 27.65
N ALA A 46 -6.42 -6.82 26.78
CA ALA A 46 -6.22 -5.74 25.78
C ALA A 46 -7.19 -5.85 24.59
N ALA A 47 -7.63 -7.06 24.22
CA ALA A 47 -8.63 -7.27 23.19
C ALA A 47 -10.05 -6.93 23.69
N ALA A 48 -10.32 -7.08 24.99
CA ALA A 48 -11.63 -6.81 25.58
C ALA A 48 -11.94 -5.29 25.67
N VAL A 49 -10.94 -4.43 25.73
CA VAL A 49 -11.16 -2.97 25.83
C VAL A 49 -11.59 -2.37 24.49
N VAL A 50 -11.10 -2.88 23.38
CA VAL A 50 -11.44 -2.33 22.05
C VAL A 50 -12.76 -2.92 21.52
N VAL A 51 -13.05 -4.20 21.80
CA VAL A 51 -14.38 -4.79 21.55
C VAL A 51 -15.40 -4.16 22.49
N ALA A 52 -15.02 -3.80 23.74
CA ALA A 52 -15.91 -3.12 24.66
C ALA A 52 -16.28 -1.69 24.23
N VAL A 53 -15.39 -0.94 23.57
CA VAL A 53 -15.72 0.41 23.05
C VAL A 53 -16.68 0.33 21.87
N VAL A 54 -16.50 -0.63 20.97
CA VAL A 54 -17.41 -0.81 19.80
C VAL A 54 -18.74 -1.47 20.24
N THR A 55 -18.70 -2.43 21.16
CA THR A 55 -19.95 -3.06 21.67
C THR A 55 -20.67 -2.18 22.67
N VAL A 56 -19.98 -1.31 23.44
CA VAL A 56 -20.62 -0.30 24.29
C VAL A 56 -21.30 0.77 23.45
N ALA A 57 -20.72 1.20 22.34
CA ALA A 57 -21.40 2.10 21.39
C ALA A 57 -22.64 1.44 20.75
N ALA A 58 -22.58 0.14 20.43
CA ALA A 58 -23.70 -0.57 19.80
C ALA A 58 -24.80 -1.02 20.79
N VAL A 59 -24.45 -1.26 22.07
CA VAL A 59 -25.39 -1.80 23.09
C VAL A 59 -25.87 -0.72 24.07
N VAL A 60 -25.07 0.31 24.33
CA VAL A 60 -25.44 1.38 25.27
C VAL A 60 -26.27 2.47 24.59
N MET A 61 -26.06 2.72 23.29
CA MET A 61 -26.84 3.73 22.55
C MET A 61 -28.35 3.45 22.54
N PRO A 62 -28.86 2.23 22.34
CA PRO A 62 -30.29 1.96 22.46
C PRO A 62 -30.85 2.14 23.88
N LYS A 63 -30.04 1.86 24.93
CA LYS A 63 -30.49 1.97 26.32
C LYS A 63 -30.47 3.38 26.88
N VAL A 64 -29.66 4.29 26.28
CA VAL A 64 -29.68 5.71 26.64
C VAL A 64 -30.83 6.43 25.97
N LEU A 65 -31.25 6.03 24.78
CA LEU A 65 -32.45 6.55 24.09
C LEU A 65 -33.75 6.18 24.81
N ASP A 66 -33.75 5.04 25.52
CA ASP A 66 -34.94 4.58 26.27
C ASP A 66 -35.16 5.29 27.62
N ARG A 67 -34.24 6.16 28.09
CA ARG A 67 -34.29 6.86 29.37
C ARG A 67 -34.77 8.31 29.30
N GLY A 68 -35.41 8.74 28.23
CA GLY A 68 -36.10 10.01 28.17
C GLY A 68 -35.28 11.26 28.58
N ALA A 69 -33.95 11.22 28.51
CA ALA A 69 -33.15 12.41 28.69
C ALA A 69 -33.27 13.31 27.43
N PRO A 70 -33.56 14.61 27.58
CA PRO A 70 -33.55 15.50 26.40
C PRO A 70 -32.19 15.42 25.73
N PRO A 71 -32.10 15.31 24.37
CA PRO A 71 -30.85 15.28 23.67
C PRO A 71 -30.07 16.56 24.01
N PRO A 72 -28.77 16.50 24.26
CA PRO A 72 -27.97 17.70 24.41
C PRO A 72 -28.10 18.51 23.13
N ALA A 73 -28.53 19.75 23.26
CA ALA A 73 -28.61 20.70 22.15
C ALA A 73 -27.19 20.92 21.61
N GLY A 74 -26.88 20.33 20.45
CA GLY A 74 -25.54 20.37 19.83
C GLY A 74 -25.01 19.04 19.39
N GLY A 75 -25.85 18.07 18.99
CA GLY A 75 -25.40 16.88 18.29
C GLY A 75 -24.91 17.27 16.89
N THR A 76 -23.58 17.40 16.71
CA THR A 76 -22.99 17.33 15.38
C THR A 76 -23.28 15.95 14.84
N GLY A 77 -24.20 15.83 13.88
CA GLY A 77 -24.34 14.65 13.05
C GLY A 77 -22.95 14.28 12.44
N PRO A 78 -22.78 13.08 11.90
CA PRO A 78 -21.52 12.76 11.24
C PRO A 78 -21.15 13.91 10.31
N ALA A 79 -19.89 14.34 10.38
CA ALA A 79 -19.40 15.43 9.53
C ALA A 79 -19.75 15.08 8.07
N PRO A 80 -20.21 16.03 7.26
CA PRO A 80 -20.49 15.76 5.87
C PRO A 80 -19.24 15.19 5.20
N ALA A 81 -19.43 14.13 4.39
CA ALA A 81 -18.35 13.55 3.63
C ALA A 81 -17.71 14.65 2.76
N GLN A 82 -16.39 14.73 2.77
CA GLN A 82 -15.61 15.72 2.05
C GLN A 82 -14.66 15.03 1.08
N ASP A 83 -14.24 15.75 0.05
CA ASP A 83 -13.17 15.28 -0.82
C ASP A 83 -11.87 15.15 -0.01
N GLN A 84 -11.12 14.08 -0.25
CA GLN A 84 -9.88 13.80 0.48
C GLN A 84 -8.78 13.38 -0.49
N ASN A 85 -7.56 13.89 -0.29
CA ASN A 85 -6.37 13.43 -0.99
C ASN A 85 -5.50 12.60 -0.04
N VAL A 86 -5.24 11.37 -0.42
CA VAL A 86 -4.55 10.40 0.43
C VAL A 86 -3.30 9.89 -0.28
N LEU A 87 -2.15 9.91 0.40
CA LEU A 87 -0.92 9.28 -0.08
C LEU A 87 -0.81 7.86 0.49
N LEU A 88 -0.84 6.86 -0.39
CA LEU A 88 -0.62 5.46 -0.04
C LEU A 88 0.82 5.07 -0.38
N VAL A 89 1.55 4.53 0.61
CA VAL A 89 2.97 4.18 0.45
C VAL A 89 3.22 2.75 0.93
N GLY A 90 3.74 1.92 0.03
CA GLY A 90 4.26 0.61 0.36
C GLY A 90 5.77 0.69 0.56
N LEU A 91 6.26 0.34 1.76
CA LEU A 91 7.67 0.39 2.11
C LEU A 91 8.31 -1.00 2.03
N ASP A 92 9.54 -1.05 1.55
CA ASP A 92 10.37 -2.24 1.67
C ASP A 92 11.08 -2.32 3.03
N THR A 93 11.90 -3.34 3.23
CA THR A 93 12.67 -3.55 4.48
C THR A 93 13.73 -2.49 4.71
N LEU A 94 14.17 -1.77 3.67
CA LEU A 94 15.13 -0.68 3.73
C LEU A 94 14.44 0.69 3.85
N LYS A 95 13.12 0.71 4.05
CA LYS A 95 12.30 1.93 4.08
C LYS A 95 12.25 2.69 2.75
N LEU A 96 12.62 2.05 1.65
CA LEU A 96 12.39 2.62 0.33
C LEU A 96 10.91 2.48 -0.03
N ALA A 97 10.35 3.50 -0.65
CA ALA A 97 8.96 3.51 -1.09
C ALA A 97 8.83 2.72 -2.41
N ASP A 98 8.43 1.45 -2.32
CA ASP A 98 8.29 0.53 -3.46
C ASP A 98 6.96 0.66 -4.20
N ALA A 99 5.95 1.18 -3.54
CA ALA A 99 4.66 1.58 -4.13
C ALA A 99 4.30 2.96 -3.61
N ILE A 100 3.96 3.89 -4.50
CA ILE A 100 3.55 5.25 -4.16
C ILE A 100 2.32 5.56 -5.01
N MET A 101 1.19 5.80 -4.36
CA MET A 101 -0.07 6.10 -5.02
C MET A 101 -0.72 7.33 -4.38
N LEU A 102 -1.17 8.26 -5.21
CA LEU A 102 -1.97 9.39 -4.77
C LEU A 102 -3.43 9.11 -5.11
N ALA A 103 -4.26 9.04 -4.09
CA ALA A 103 -5.69 8.81 -4.21
C ALA A 103 -6.47 10.10 -3.94
N HIS A 104 -7.47 10.38 -4.75
CA HIS A 104 -8.51 11.35 -4.51
C HIS A 104 -9.82 10.61 -4.28
N VAL A 105 -10.47 10.89 -3.16
CA VAL A 105 -11.77 10.31 -2.81
C VAL A 105 -12.76 11.46 -2.76
N ASP A 106 -13.72 11.45 -3.68
CA ASP A 106 -14.79 12.44 -3.75
C ASP A 106 -15.79 12.23 -2.60
N ALA A 107 -16.51 13.28 -2.21
CA ALA A 107 -17.53 13.22 -1.17
C ALA A 107 -18.63 12.18 -1.45
N ASP A 108 -18.87 11.85 -2.72
CA ASP A 108 -19.81 10.79 -3.12
C ASP A 108 -19.22 9.36 -2.97
N GLY A 109 -17.96 9.23 -2.50
CA GLY A 109 -17.24 7.97 -2.33
C GLY A 109 -16.68 7.38 -3.62
N SER A 110 -16.76 8.08 -4.74
CA SER A 110 -15.96 7.74 -5.92
C SER A 110 -14.49 7.95 -5.62
N ALA A 111 -13.61 7.22 -6.29
CA ALA A 111 -12.17 7.42 -6.06
C ALA A 111 -11.35 7.29 -7.33
N THR A 112 -10.34 8.14 -7.45
CA THR A 112 -9.31 8.09 -8.49
C THR A 112 -7.96 7.85 -7.83
N VAL A 113 -7.24 6.82 -8.25
CA VAL A 113 -5.93 6.44 -7.70
C VAL A 113 -4.88 6.51 -8.80
N LEU A 114 -3.86 7.33 -8.60
CA LEU A 114 -2.76 7.54 -9.53
C LEU A 114 -1.46 6.98 -8.96
N SER A 115 -0.84 6.05 -9.68
CA SER A 115 0.51 5.56 -9.34
C SER A 115 1.56 6.58 -9.73
N LEU A 116 2.48 6.83 -8.80
CA LEU A 116 3.71 7.60 -9.00
C LEU A 116 4.86 6.60 -9.06
N PRO A 117 5.47 6.37 -10.25
CA PRO A 117 6.55 5.38 -10.36
C PRO A 117 7.68 5.68 -9.39
N ARG A 118 8.11 4.69 -8.64
CA ARG A 118 9.11 4.83 -7.57
C ARG A 118 10.46 5.36 -8.06
N ASP A 119 10.82 5.06 -9.31
CA ASP A 119 12.08 5.48 -9.92
C ASP A 119 11.97 6.84 -10.65
N THR A 120 10.86 7.56 -10.51
CA THR A 120 10.68 8.91 -11.03
C THR A 120 11.75 9.84 -10.48
N TRP A 121 12.47 10.54 -11.38
CA TRP A 121 13.44 11.56 -11.01
C TRP A 121 12.70 12.85 -10.64
N VAL A 122 12.79 13.25 -9.39
CA VAL A 122 12.00 14.36 -8.84
C VAL A 122 12.90 15.41 -8.20
N ALA A 123 12.49 16.66 -8.28
CA ALA A 123 13.07 17.72 -7.46
C ALA A 123 12.52 17.60 -6.03
N VAL A 124 13.41 17.53 -5.05
CA VAL A 124 13.10 17.47 -3.63
C VAL A 124 13.32 18.86 -3.02
N PRO A 125 12.29 19.52 -2.48
CA PRO A 125 12.42 20.88 -1.96
C PRO A 125 13.57 21.03 -0.97
N GLY A 126 14.53 21.91 -1.28
CA GLY A 126 15.71 22.15 -0.45
C GLY A 126 16.82 21.08 -0.48
N HIS A 127 16.65 20.00 -1.28
CA HIS A 127 17.55 18.83 -1.25
C HIS A 127 18.01 18.34 -2.63
N GLY A 128 17.84 19.16 -3.69
CA GLY A 128 18.23 18.79 -5.05
C GLY A 128 17.25 17.82 -5.71
N SER A 129 17.78 16.87 -6.49
CA SER A 129 16.92 15.91 -7.21
C SER A 129 17.40 14.49 -7.00
N GLN A 130 16.44 13.56 -6.88
CA GLN A 130 16.70 12.13 -6.70
C GLN A 130 15.52 11.27 -7.15
N ARG A 131 15.62 9.95 -7.03
CA ARG A 131 14.49 9.06 -7.27
C ARG A 131 13.49 9.16 -6.13
N LEU A 132 12.20 9.15 -6.49
CA LEU A 132 11.09 9.32 -5.55
C LEU A 132 11.10 8.29 -4.41
N ASN A 133 11.53 7.05 -4.69
CA ASN A 133 11.56 5.98 -3.69
C ASN A 133 12.48 6.24 -2.49
N ALA A 134 13.55 7.01 -2.66
CA ALA A 134 14.53 7.29 -1.61
C ALA A 134 14.10 8.45 -0.69
N VAL A 135 13.18 9.29 -1.14
CA VAL A 135 12.81 10.54 -0.45
C VAL A 135 12.34 10.28 0.98
N TYR A 136 11.51 9.25 1.19
CA TYR A 136 11.04 8.90 2.52
C TYR A 136 12.17 8.41 3.44
N ALA A 137 13.01 7.51 2.94
CA ALA A 137 14.12 6.96 3.73
C ALA A 137 15.11 8.03 4.20
N GLU A 138 15.30 9.09 3.41
CA GLU A 138 16.26 10.17 3.69
C GLU A 138 15.66 11.34 4.50
N GLY A 139 14.35 11.55 4.42
CA GLY A 139 13.74 12.75 5.00
C GLY A 139 12.38 12.58 5.65
N GLY A 140 11.91 11.34 5.78
CA GLY A 140 10.63 11.05 6.42
C GLY A 140 9.41 11.45 5.58
N ILE A 141 8.25 11.39 6.24
CA ILE A 141 6.97 11.57 5.55
C ILE A 141 6.77 13.02 5.07
N ASP A 142 7.15 14.02 5.85
CA ASP A 142 6.94 15.42 5.47
C ASP A 142 7.66 15.77 4.17
N ARG A 143 8.92 15.32 4.03
CA ARG A 143 9.68 15.49 2.79
C ARG A 143 9.03 14.79 1.60
N LEU A 144 8.50 13.59 1.81
CA LEU A 144 7.77 12.87 0.76
C LEU A 144 6.49 13.60 0.36
N LEU A 145 5.69 14.08 1.32
CA LEU A 145 4.48 14.85 1.05
C LEU A 145 4.78 16.14 0.27
N ASP A 146 5.81 16.88 0.66
CA ASP A 146 6.23 18.10 -0.05
C ASP A 146 6.74 17.80 -1.46
N THR A 147 7.45 16.68 -1.64
CA THR A 147 7.93 16.25 -2.96
C THR A 147 6.77 15.84 -3.87
N VAL A 148 5.81 15.08 -3.34
CA VAL A 148 4.60 14.69 -4.08
C VAL A 148 3.79 15.94 -4.46
N ARG A 149 3.61 16.88 -3.55
CA ARG A 149 2.97 18.17 -3.84
C ARG A 149 3.71 18.93 -4.94
N GLY A 150 5.02 19.01 -4.88
CA GLY A 150 5.85 19.67 -5.89
C GLY A 150 5.69 19.04 -7.29
N LEU A 151 5.58 17.72 -7.35
CA LEU A 151 5.41 16.97 -8.59
C LEU A 151 3.98 17.09 -9.15
N THR A 152 2.98 16.89 -8.30
CA THR A 152 1.57 16.70 -8.72
C THR A 152 0.72 17.98 -8.63
N GLY A 153 1.15 18.96 -7.86
CA GLY A 153 0.35 20.15 -7.52
C GLY A 153 -0.67 19.90 -6.39
N VAL A 154 -0.88 18.66 -6.00
CA VAL A 154 -1.84 18.25 -4.95
C VAL A 154 -1.12 17.99 -3.66
N ARG A 155 -1.58 18.56 -2.55
CA ARG A 155 -1.13 18.23 -1.20
C ARG A 155 -2.01 17.11 -0.66
N PRO A 156 -1.44 15.94 -0.33
CA PRO A 156 -2.20 14.93 0.41
C PRO A 156 -2.54 15.46 1.81
N GLU A 157 -3.81 15.37 2.21
CA GLU A 157 -4.25 15.69 3.58
C GLU A 157 -3.92 14.55 4.52
N HIS A 158 -3.98 13.33 4.01
CA HIS A 158 -3.76 12.12 4.78
C HIS A 158 -2.72 11.21 4.12
N TYR A 159 -2.14 10.33 4.92
CA TYR A 159 -1.25 9.30 4.40
C TYR A 159 -1.42 7.97 5.14
N ALA A 160 -1.16 6.88 4.41
CA ALA A 160 -1.02 5.54 4.97
C ALA A 160 0.25 4.89 4.43
N MET A 161 1.15 4.53 5.32
CA MET A 161 2.38 3.80 5.00
C MET A 161 2.31 2.39 5.57
N VAL A 162 2.52 1.40 4.73
CA VAL A 162 2.44 -0.01 5.08
C VAL A 162 3.69 -0.72 4.59
N ASP A 163 4.29 -1.55 5.44
CA ASP A 163 5.32 -2.48 4.99
C ASP A 163 4.72 -3.44 3.93
N MET A 164 5.41 -3.58 2.78
CA MET A 164 4.93 -4.43 1.69
C MET A 164 4.63 -5.88 2.11
N ALA A 165 5.36 -6.40 3.11
CA ALA A 165 5.08 -7.73 3.65
C ALA A 165 3.69 -7.81 4.32
N ARG A 166 3.15 -6.70 4.80
CA ARG A 166 1.84 -6.64 5.49
C ARG A 166 0.65 -6.68 4.53
N PHE A 167 0.86 -6.36 3.26
CA PHE A 167 -0.19 -6.58 2.25
C PHE A 167 -0.60 -8.05 2.16
N ALA A 168 0.33 -8.98 2.42
CA ALA A 168 0.03 -10.40 2.54
C ALA A 168 -0.95 -10.69 3.70
N ASP A 169 -0.73 -10.03 4.84
CA ASP A 169 -1.60 -10.17 6.02
C ASP A 169 -3.00 -9.59 5.75
N ILE A 170 -3.07 -8.42 5.09
CA ILE A 170 -4.34 -7.80 4.66
C ILE A 170 -5.09 -8.73 3.71
N ALA A 171 -4.42 -9.26 2.68
CA ALA A 171 -5.04 -10.21 1.76
C ALA A 171 -5.61 -11.44 2.49
N SER A 172 -4.89 -11.95 3.48
CA SER A 172 -5.34 -13.10 4.27
C SER A 172 -6.53 -12.75 5.18
N ALA A 173 -6.51 -11.56 5.81
CA ALA A 173 -7.55 -11.10 6.72
C ALA A 173 -8.91 -10.96 6.04
N ILE A 174 -8.91 -10.58 4.75
CA ILE A 174 -10.15 -10.46 3.96
C ILE A 174 -10.52 -11.75 3.20
N GLY A 175 -9.87 -12.88 3.51
CA GLY A 175 -10.14 -14.17 2.85
C GLY A 175 -9.63 -14.25 1.41
N GLY A 176 -8.55 -13.54 1.10
CA GLY A 176 -7.93 -13.49 -0.23
C GLY A 176 -8.42 -12.36 -1.12
N VAL A 177 -7.57 -11.99 -2.07
CA VAL A 177 -7.81 -10.94 -3.07
C VAL A 177 -7.89 -11.57 -4.46
N GLU A 178 -8.96 -11.29 -5.16
CA GLU A 178 -9.15 -11.80 -6.52
C GLU A 178 -8.41 -10.94 -7.53
N VAL A 179 -7.56 -11.57 -8.32
CA VAL A 179 -6.87 -10.95 -9.45
C VAL A 179 -7.09 -11.76 -10.72
N CYS A 180 -6.89 -11.14 -11.88
CA CYS A 180 -6.96 -11.82 -13.17
C CYS A 180 -5.69 -11.50 -13.97
N LEU A 181 -5.01 -12.53 -14.49
CA LEU A 181 -3.89 -12.39 -15.41
C LEU A 181 -4.29 -12.73 -16.83
N ARG A 182 -3.83 -11.94 -17.81
CA ARG A 182 -4.03 -12.22 -19.25
C ARG A 182 -3.21 -13.42 -19.70
N ARG A 183 -1.99 -13.55 -19.15
CA ARG A 183 -1.00 -14.58 -19.49
C ARG A 183 -0.41 -15.19 -18.23
N PRO A 184 0.05 -16.44 -18.28
CA PRO A 184 0.79 -16.99 -17.17
C PRO A 184 2.14 -16.26 -17.03
N THR A 185 2.58 -16.04 -15.81
CA THR A 185 3.88 -15.42 -15.52
C THR A 185 4.67 -16.24 -14.54
N THR A 186 6.00 -16.23 -14.67
CA THR A 186 6.91 -16.94 -13.76
C THR A 186 8.07 -16.04 -13.36
N ASP A 187 8.27 -15.87 -12.07
CA ASP A 187 9.49 -15.30 -11.51
C ASP A 187 10.41 -16.41 -11.02
N ARG A 188 11.47 -16.66 -11.79
CA ARG A 188 12.43 -17.73 -11.46
C ARG A 188 13.28 -17.41 -10.23
N LEU A 189 13.50 -16.12 -9.94
CA LEU A 189 14.30 -15.71 -8.78
C LEU A 189 13.49 -15.85 -7.48
N ALA A 190 12.21 -15.53 -7.53
CA ALA A 190 11.29 -15.71 -6.41
C ALA A 190 10.69 -17.13 -6.35
N ASN A 191 10.97 -17.99 -7.33
CA ASN A 191 10.40 -19.34 -7.49
C ASN A 191 8.87 -19.35 -7.36
N VAL A 192 8.21 -18.44 -8.07
CA VAL A 192 6.74 -18.31 -8.07
C VAL A 192 6.21 -18.27 -9.49
N SER A 193 5.07 -18.90 -9.71
CA SER A 193 4.33 -18.87 -10.99
C SER A 193 2.87 -18.56 -10.74
N PHE A 194 2.31 -17.76 -11.63
CA PHE A 194 0.89 -17.40 -11.62
C PHE A 194 0.25 -17.86 -12.95
N PRO A 195 -0.81 -18.66 -12.92
CA PRO A 195 -1.53 -19.05 -14.13
C PRO A 195 -2.26 -17.85 -14.75
N ALA A 196 -2.62 -17.96 -16.03
CA ALA A 196 -3.56 -17.05 -16.65
C ALA A 196 -4.96 -17.23 -16.06
N GLY A 197 -5.76 -16.18 -16.15
CA GLY A 197 -7.16 -16.17 -15.71
C GLY A 197 -7.34 -15.69 -14.28
N PRO A 198 -8.59 -15.79 -13.77
CA PRO A 198 -8.96 -15.38 -12.43
C PRO A 198 -8.33 -16.29 -11.36
N GLN A 199 -7.83 -15.70 -10.30
CA GLN A 199 -7.26 -16.43 -9.16
C GLN A 199 -7.41 -15.64 -7.88
N VAL A 200 -7.45 -16.33 -6.73
CA VAL A 200 -7.50 -15.71 -5.40
C VAL A 200 -6.13 -15.81 -4.75
N LEU A 201 -5.56 -14.67 -4.39
CA LEU A 201 -4.25 -14.56 -3.77
C LEU A 201 -4.37 -14.20 -2.29
N SER A 202 -3.57 -14.85 -1.45
CA SER A 202 -3.47 -14.56 -0.02
C SER A 202 -2.05 -14.83 0.48
N GLY A 203 -1.69 -14.31 1.66
CA GLY A 203 -0.40 -14.58 2.28
C GLY A 203 0.78 -14.34 1.34
N SER A 204 1.71 -15.29 1.31
CA SER A 204 2.95 -15.18 0.53
C SER A 204 2.72 -15.07 -0.99
N THR A 205 1.65 -15.65 -1.52
CA THR A 205 1.33 -15.54 -2.96
C THR A 205 0.88 -14.14 -3.33
N ALA A 206 0.09 -13.46 -2.47
CA ALA A 206 -0.26 -12.07 -2.65
C ALA A 206 0.98 -11.16 -2.61
N LEU A 207 1.89 -11.39 -1.66
CA LEU A 207 3.14 -10.64 -1.58
C LEU A 207 4.02 -10.83 -2.81
N ALA A 208 4.16 -12.09 -3.28
CA ALA A 208 4.94 -12.41 -4.47
C ALA A 208 4.37 -11.72 -5.71
N PHE A 209 3.04 -11.72 -5.88
CA PHE A 209 2.35 -11.02 -6.96
C PHE A 209 2.63 -9.51 -6.96
N LEU A 210 2.57 -8.86 -5.80
CA LEU A 210 2.83 -7.43 -5.64
C LEU A 210 4.29 -7.01 -5.86
N ARG A 211 5.23 -7.97 -5.74
CA ARG A 211 6.67 -7.71 -5.83
C ARG A 211 7.30 -8.23 -7.11
N GLN A 212 6.61 -9.08 -7.87
CA GLN A 212 7.15 -9.65 -9.10
C GLN A 212 7.59 -8.56 -10.08
N ARG A 213 8.79 -8.73 -10.66
CA ARG A 213 9.35 -7.91 -11.72
C ARG A 213 9.92 -8.75 -12.85
N HIS A 214 10.52 -9.89 -12.48
CA HIS A 214 11.14 -10.80 -13.43
C HIS A 214 10.06 -11.64 -14.10
N GLY A 215 10.21 -11.84 -15.41
CA GLY A 215 9.22 -12.54 -16.21
C GLY A 215 7.97 -11.71 -16.54
N LEU A 216 8.05 -10.39 -16.35
CA LEU A 216 7.10 -9.40 -16.85
C LEU A 216 7.73 -8.63 -18.00
N ASP A 217 6.94 -8.25 -19.01
CA ASP A 217 7.44 -7.61 -20.22
C ASP A 217 8.00 -6.21 -19.94
N ASP A 218 7.22 -5.40 -19.17
CA ASP A 218 7.56 -4.02 -18.81
C ASP A 218 8.05 -3.90 -17.34
N GLY A 219 8.40 -5.01 -16.70
CA GLY A 219 9.05 -5.08 -15.41
C GLY A 219 8.38 -4.28 -14.30
N ASP A 220 8.89 -3.09 -13.98
CA ASP A 220 8.38 -2.24 -12.90
C ASP A 220 7.03 -1.60 -13.22
N LEU A 221 6.74 -1.34 -14.50
CA LEU A 221 5.44 -0.79 -14.92
C LEU A 221 4.33 -1.83 -14.75
N ASP A 222 4.56 -3.07 -15.17
CA ASP A 222 3.62 -4.16 -14.95
C ASP A 222 3.39 -4.42 -13.46
N ARG A 223 4.44 -4.33 -12.65
CA ARG A 223 4.31 -4.41 -11.19
C ARG A 223 3.36 -3.33 -10.65
N MET A 224 3.43 -2.10 -11.13
CA MET A 224 2.50 -1.04 -10.72
C MET A 224 1.07 -1.36 -11.13
N VAL A 225 0.86 -1.87 -12.33
CA VAL A 225 -0.47 -2.31 -12.80
C VAL A 225 -1.03 -3.42 -11.91
N ARG A 226 -0.20 -4.37 -11.49
CA ARG A 226 -0.56 -5.42 -10.53
C ARG A 226 -0.92 -4.85 -9.15
N GLN A 227 -0.18 -3.88 -8.66
CA GLN A 227 -0.49 -3.19 -7.40
C GLN A 227 -1.83 -2.46 -7.48
N GLN A 228 -2.13 -1.81 -8.61
CA GLN A 228 -3.43 -1.18 -8.87
C GLN A 228 -4.56 -2.22 -8.90
N ALA A 229 -4.39 -3.33 -9.61
CA ALA A 229 -5.38 -4.40 -9.68
C ALA A 229 -5.66 -5.02 -8.31
N PHE A 230 -4.62 -5.23 -7.51
CA PHE A 230 -4.74 -5.71 -6.15
C PHE A 230 -5.52 -4.73 -5.26
N LEU A 231 -5.14 -3.45 -5.26
CA LEU A 231 -5.82 -2.42 -4.46
C LEU A 231 -7.28 -2.26 -4.90
N ARG A 232 -7.56 -2.28 -6.20
CA ARG A 232 -8.94 -2.29 -6.74
C ARG A 232 -9.76 -3.42 -6.14
N SER A 233 -9.19 -4.62 -6.09
CA SER A 233 -9.88 -5.79 -5.56
C SER A 233 -10.08 -5.74 -4.05
N VAL A 234 -9.13 -5.19 -3.29
CA VAL A 234 -9.29 -4.94 -1.86
C VAL A 234 -10.44 -3.97 -1.61
N ILE A 235 -10.45 -2.80 -2.28
CA ILE A 235 -11.51 -1.79 -2.11
C ILE A 235 -12.87 -2.37 -2.48
N ARG A 236 -12.96 -3.11 -3.60
CA ARG A 236 -14.21 -3.77 -4.00
C ARG A 236 -14.69 -4.72 -2.91
N LYS A 237 -13.82 -5.56 -2.39
CA LYS A 237 -14.18 -6.54 -1.35
C LYS A 237 -14.63 -5.86 -0.05
N LEU A 238 -14.01 -4.77 0.35
CA LEU A 238 -14.45 -3.96 1.50
C LEU A 238 -15.84 -3.33 1.28
N ARG A 239 -16.16 -2.96 0.03
CA ARG A 239 -17.50 -2.45 -0.33
C ARG A 239 -18.56 -3.56 -0.30
N GLU A 240 -18.24 -4.73 -0.86
CA GLU A 240 -19.18 -5.87 -0.97
C GLU A 240 -19.37 -6.61 0.36
N SER A 241 -18.37 -6.60 1.24
CA SER A 241 -18.34 -7.37 2.47
C SER A 241 -17.89 -6.51 3.66
N PRO A 242 -18.81 -5.76 4.28
CA PRO A 242 -18.48 -4.84 5.39
C PRO A 242 -17.76 -5.52 6.57
N ASP A 243 -18.05 -6.81 6.80
CA ASP A 243 -17.43 -7.59 7.88
C ASP A 243 -15.92 -7.73 7.75
N THR A 244 -15.37 -7.49 6.54
CA THR A 244 -13.91 -7.54 6.29
C THR A 244 -13.18 -6.30 6.77
N LEU A 245 -13.88 -5.19 7.04
CA LEU A 245 -13.26 -3.95 7.50
C LEU A 245 -12.57 -4.11 8.86
N GLY A 246 -13.23 -4.74 9.83
CA GLY A 246 -12.67 -4.99 11.15
C GLY A 246 -11.34 -5.74 11.09
N PRO A 247 -11.27 -6.93 10.46
CA PRO A 247 -10.02 -7.66 10.24
C PRO A 247 -8.91 -6.85 9.56
N VAL A 248 -9.22 -6.00 8.57
CA VAL A 248 -8.23 -5.13 7.93
C VAL A 248 -7.68 -4.09 8.89
N LEU A 249 -8.56 -3.41 9.64
CA LEU A 249 -8.16 -2.43 10.63
C LEU A 249 -7.28 -3.06 11.73
N ASP A 250 -7.57 -4.29 12.13
CA ASP A 250 -6.77 -5.03 13.13
C ASP A 250 -5.37 -5.38 12.59
N VAL A 251 -5.26 -5.79 11.33
CA VAL A 251 -3.97 -6.03 10.67
C VAL A 251 -3.17 -4.73 10.53
N MET A 252 -3.82 -3.62 10.22
CA MET A 252 -3.17 -2.31 10.07
C MET A 252 -2.75 -1.71 11.41
N ARG A 253 -3.46 -2.03 12.50
CA ARG A 253 -3.19 -1.46 13.84
C ARG A 253 -1.80 -1.84 14.34
N GLY A 254 -0.95 -0.82 14.60
CA GLY A 254 0.43 -0.98 15.04
C GLY A 254 1.41 -1.50 13.96
N ARG A 255 0.95 -1.63 12.71
CA ARG A 255 1.73 -2.14 11.56
C ARG A 255 1.69 -1.23 10.34
N ALA A 256 0.78 -0.27 10.32
CA ALA A 256 0.74 0.84 9.40
C ALA A 256 1.08 2.12 10.15
N THR A 257 1.79 3.03 9.50
CA THR A 257 1.93 4.41 9.97
C THR A 257 0.89 5.23 9.24
N LEU A 258 -0.07 5.72 10.01
CA LEU A 258 -1.18 6.52 9.52
C LEU A 258 -1.02 7.96 9.95
N ASP A 259 -1.64 8.87 9.22
CA ASP A 259 -1.76 10.25 9.62
C ASP A 259 -2.51 10.35 10.96
N PRO A 260 -1.94 11.06 11.96
CA PRO A 260 -2.58 11.23 13.25
C PRO A 260 -3.93 11.96 13.12
N GLY A 261 -4.99 11.37 13.66
CA GLY A 261 -6.34 11.96 13.64
C GLY A 261 -7.15 11.69 12.38
N TRP A 262 -6.64 10.91 11.41
CA TRP A 262 -7.41 10.53 10.23
C TRP A 262 -8.56 9.57 10.60
N ASP A 263 -9.77 9.95 10.21
CA ASP A 263 -10.96 9.13 10.39
C ASP A 263 -11.06 8.05 9.31
N LEU A 264 -10.37 6.94 9.56
CA LEU A 264 -10.41 5.76 8.66
C LEU A 264 -11.80 5.12 8.58
N LEU A 265 -12.59 5.21 9.65
CA LEU A 265 -13.94 4.66 9.65
C LEU A 265 -14.84 5.49 8.76
N GLY A 266 -14.78 6.81 8.90
CA GLY A 266 -15.49 7.75 8.03
C GLY A 266 -15.11 7.56 6.56
N LEU A 267 -13.82 7.40 6.23
CA LEU A 267 -13.38 7.07 4.88
C LEU A 267 -13.97 5.76 4.36
N ALA A 268 -13.96 4.71 5.19
CA ALA A 268 -14.51 3.42 4.79
C ALA A 268 -16.02 3.48 4.56
N GLU A 269 -16.75 4.24 5.38
CA GLU A 269 -18.18 4.50 5.21
C GLU A 269 -18.46 5.32 3.94
N GLN A 270 -17.66 6.34 3.67
CA GLN A 270 -17.73 7.17 2.46
C GLN A 270 -17.52 6.31 1.20
N LEU A 271 -16.46 5.50 1.15
CA LEU A 271 -16.19 4.58 0.04
C LEU A 271 -17.30 3.53 -0.14
N ARG A 272 -18.00 3.16 0.92
CA ARG A 272 -19.09 2.19 0.88
C ARG A 272 -20.42 2.82 0.48
N ALA A 273 -20.69 4.04 0.95
CA ALA A 273 -21.95 4.75 0.68
C ALA A 273 -22.17 5.00 -0.82
N SER A 274 -21.10 5.10 -1.59
CA SER A 274 -21.16 5.28 -3.04
C SER A 274 -21.73 4.09 -3.81
N GLY A 275 -21.98 2.94 -3.17
CA GLY A 275 -22.51 1.73 -3.81
C GLY A 275 -21.65 1.29 -5.01
N SER A 276 -22.05 1.68 -6.22
CA SER A 276 -21.32 1.48 -7.47
C SER A 276 -20.38 2.64 -7.82
N GLY A 277 -19.97 3.46 -6.86
CA GLY A 277 -19.08 4.62 -7.06
C GLY A 277 -17.87 4.26 -7.91
N GLN A 278 -17.57 5.11 -8.89
CA GLN A 278 -16.51 4.84 -9.85
C GLN A 278 -15.16 4.76 -9.16
N LEU A 279 -14.43 3.67 -9.41
CA LEU A 279 -13.06 3.47 -8.94
C LEU A 279 -12.12 3.45 -10.14
N THR A 280 -11.39 4.55 -10.32
CA THR A 280 -10.49 4.75 -11.46
C THR A 280 -9.04 4.59 -11.04
N PHE A 281 -8.23 3.93 -11.84
CA PHE A 281 -6.80 3.79 -11.65
C PHE A 281 -6.04 4.32 -12.87
N GLY A 282 -4.86 4.87 -12.62
CA GLY A 282 -3.97 5.36 -13.67
C GLY A 282 -2.54 5.50 -13.18
N THR A 283 -1.66 5.86 -14.10
CA THR A 283 -0.27 6.22 -13.83
C THR A 283 -0.02 7.61 -14.37
N ILE A 284 0.78 8.42 -13.70
CA ILE A 284 1.16 9.75 -14.20
C ILE A 284 1.87 9.63 -15.56
N PRO A 285 1.80 10.66 -16.43
CA PRO A 285 2.48 10.65 -17.73
C PRO A 285 4.00 10.51 -17.58
N LEU A 286 4.57 9.59 -18.34
CA LEU A 286 6.01 9.29 -18.37
C LEU A 286 6.60 9.82 -19.68
N VAL A 287 7.82 10.36 -19.64
CA VAL A 287 8.52 10.89 -20.82
C VAL A 287 9.61 9.94 -21.29
N GLU A 288 10.40 9.39 -20.36
CA GLU A 288 11.53 8.52 -20.68
C GLU A 288 11.75 7.51 -19.55
N LEU A 289 11.74 6.23 -19.89
CA LEU A 289 11.81 5.14 -18.90
C LEU A 289 13.25 4.84 -18.47
N ASP A 290 14.21 5.00 -19.38
CA ASP A 290 15.64 4.71 -19.15
C ASP A 290 16.47 5.98 -18.99
N TYR A 291 15.90 6.99 -18.35
CA TYR A 291 16.58 8.25 -18.12
C TYR A 291 17.84 8.05 -17.29
N ARG A 292 18.97 8.51 -17.81
CA ARG A 292 20.23 8.56 -17.05
C ARG A 292 20.32 9.87 -16.30
N ALA A 293 20.09 9.81 -14.98
CA ALA A 293 20.15 10.99 -14.12
C ALA A 293 21.58 11.58 -14.03
N PRO A 294 21.73 12.85 -13.65
CA PRO A 294 23.05 13.51 -13.55
C PRO A 294 24.06 12.81 -12.61
N ASN A 295 23.55 12.09 -11.61
CA ASN A 295 24.36 11.28 -10.69
C ASN A 295 24.65 9.86 -11.22
N GLY A 296 24.31 9.56 -12.48
CA GLY A 296 24.51 8.26 -13.12
C GLY A 296 23.45 7.21 -12.81
N ALA A 297 22.47 7.49 -11.96
CA ALA A 297 21.41 6.54 -11.66
C ALA A 297 20.45 6.34 -12.85
N SER A 298 19.94 5.11 -13.03
CA SER A 298 18.79 4.86 -13.91
C SER A 298 17.54 5.36 -13.22
N ALA A 299 16.71 6.10 -13.94
CA ALA A 299 15.50 6.73 -13.42
C ALA A 299 14.44 6.83 -14.51
N ILE A 300 13.26 7.30 -14.14
CA ILE A 300 12.15 7.65 -15.05
C ILE A 300 12.05 9.17 -15.08
N ARG A 301 12.08 9.75 -16.28
CA ARG A 301 11.87 11.18 -16.47
C ARG A 301 10.40 11.46 -16.72
N VAL A 302 9.88 12.48 -16.04
CA VAL A 302 8.54 13.04 -16.22
C VAL A 302 8.63 14.52 -16.55
N ASP A 303 7.59 15.08 -17.13
CA ASP A 303 7.38 16.52 -17.22
C ASP A 303 6.45 16.96 -16.09
N PRO A 304 6.92 17.71 -15.09
CA PRO A 304 6.09 18.13 -13.97
C PRO A 304 4.88 18.98 -14.38
N ALA A 305 4.94 19.73 -15.47
CA ALA A 305 3.80 20.48 -15.97
C ALA A 305 2.72 19.56 -16.52
N ALA A 306 3.11 18.59 -17.34
CA ALA A 306 2.21 17.57 -17.86
C ALA A 306 1.60 16.71 -16.74
N VAL A 307 2.39 16.37 -15.71
CA VAL A 307 1.89 15.63 -14.54
C VAL A 307 0.82 16.44 -13.81
N ARG A 308 1.04 17.71 -13.52
CA ARG A 308 0.06 18.57 -12.83
C ARG A 308 -1.25 18.69 -13.64
N THR A 309 -1.14 18.97 -14.93
CA THR A 309 -2.32 19.05 -15.81
C THR A 309 -3.09 17.72 -15.82
N TYR A 310 -2.38 16.58 -15.86
CA TYR A 310 -3.00 15.26 -15.83
C TYR A 310 -3.72 14.98 -14.50
N VAL A 311 -3.08 15.33 -13.37
CA VAL A 311 -3.65 15.13 -12.02
C VAL A 311 -4.87 16.04 -11.85
N GLU A 312 -4.79 17.32 -12.23
CA GLU A 312 -5.90 18.26 -12.19
C GLU A 312 -7.10 17.78 -13.00
N ALA A 313 -6.87 17.26 -14.20
CA ALA A 313 -7.93 16.70 -15.05
C ALA A 313 -8.59 15.45 -14.46
N ARG A 314 -7.89 14.71 -13.57
CA ARG A 314 -8.38 13.47 -12.96
C ARG A 314 -9.00 13.65 -11.57
N PHE A 315 -8.56 14.67 -10.83
CA PHE A 315 -9.00 14.99 -9.47
C PHE A 315 -9.96 16.18 -9.44
N GLY A 316 -10.04 16.96 -10.52
CA GLY A 316 -10.98 18.08 -10.61
C GLY A 316 -12.44 17.63 -10.72
N PRO A 317 -13.38 18.57 -10.58
CA PRO A 317 -14.81 18.29 -10.65
C PRO A 317 -15.15 17.50 -11.91
N ARG A 318 -15.82 16.38 -11.72
CA ARG A 318 -16.21 15.51 -12.86
C ARG A 318 -17.24 16.23 -13.71
N HIS A 319 -16.86 16.63 -14.90
CA HIS A 319 -17.82 16.93 -15.96
C HIS A 319 -18.51 15.63 -16.36
N PRO A 320 -19.81 15.62 -16.64
CA PRO A 320 -20.48 14.43 -17.16
C PRO A 320 -19.69 13.92 -18.36
N ALA A 321 -19.32 12.64 -18.29
CA ALA A 321 -18.33 11.99 -19.15
C ALA A 321 -18.65 12.17 -20.65
N THR A 322 -17.84 12.95 -21.34
CA THR A 322 -17.76 13.04 -22.82
C THR A 322 -16.53 12.29 -23.38
N GLY A 323 -15.89 11.45 -22.57
CA GLY A 323 -14.76 10.59 -23.00
C GLY A 323 -15.14 9.11 -23.09
N PRO A 324 -14.28 8.25 -23.70
CA PRO A 324 -14.53 6.81 -23.72
C PRO A 324 -14.67 6.31 -22.29
N GLN A 325 -15.89 5.94 -21.93
CA GLN A 325 -16.16 5.28 -20.65
C GLN A 325 -15.43 3.93 -20.68
N GLU A 326 -14.58 3.66 -19.69
CA GLU A 326 -14.21 2.27 -19.44
C GLU A 326 -15.50 1.43 -19.37
N PRO A 327 -15.53 0.24 -19.97
CA PRO A 327 -16.75 -0.55 -20.06
C PRO A 327 -17.35 -0.71 -18.66
N ARG A 328 -18.60 -0.31 -18.50
CA ARG A 328 -19.44 -0.62 -17.34
C ARG A 328 -19.72 -2.13 -17.37
N GLY A 329 -18.72 -2.91 -17.07
CA GLY A 329 -18.84 -4.36 -17.01
C GLY A 329 -18.32 -4.84 -15.68
N THR A 330 -19.02 -5.79 -15.11
CA THR A 330 -18.56 -6.66 -14.03
C THR A 330 -17.31 -7.48 -14.40
N GLU A 331 -16.77 -7.28 -15.61
CA GLU A 331 -15.55 -7.93 -16.06
C GLU A 331 -14.35 -7.29 -15.36
N ARG A 332 -13.67 -8.11 -14.62
CA ARG A 332 -12.41 -7.81 -13.94
C ARG A 332 -11.36 -7.59 -15.02
N PRO A 333 -10.79 -6.38 -15.21
CA PRO A 333 -9.74 -6.21 -16.17
C PRO A 333 -8.56 -7.11 -15.78
N CYS A 334 -8.25 -8.08 -16.63
CA CYS A 334 -7.05 -8.89 -16.44
C CYS A 334 -5.82 -8.02 -16.75
N VAL A 335 -4.77 -8.18 -15.93
CA VAL A 335 -3.47 -7.51 -16.05
C VAL A 335 -2.39 -8.49 -16.51
N ASP A 336 -1.25 -7.99 -16.92
CA ASP A 336 -0.09 -8.80 -17.28
C ASP A 336 0.80 -9.15 -16.09
#